data_f5acd4a24b2b8cd30770396072f52433
#
_entry.id   f5acd4a24b2b8cd30770396072f52433
#
_cell.length_a   1.000
_cell.length_b   1.000
_cell.length_c   1.000
_cell.angle_alpha   90.00
_cell.angle_beta   90.00
_cell.angle_gamma   90.00
#
_symmetry.space_group_name_H-M   'P 1'
#
loop_
_entity.id
_entity.type
_entity.pdbx_description
1 polymer ?
#
loop_
_entity_poly.entity_id
_entity_poly.type
_entity_poly.pdbx_seq_one_letter_code
_entity_poly.pdbx_strand_id
1 'polypeptide(L)'
;MAQDYVVKDIGLADWGRKELDMAETEMPGLMSIRKEYGPKKPLKGARVAGSLHMTIQTGVLIETLKELGADVRWASCNIYSTQDHAAAAIAKAGTPVFAIKGESLEEYWDYTHKIFEWGNGGEPNMILDDGGDATLLVHLGIRAEKDASLIAKPTNEEEEVLYKAIAKTNKAKPGWYAKLGKSIRGVTEETTTGVHRLYTMEKEGKLLWPAINVNDSVTKSKFDNLYGCRESLVDGIRRGTDVMMSGKVAMVAGFGDVGKGSAASLRQAGCRVMVSEIDPICALQAAMEGYEVVTMEDAAPRADIFVTATGNVDVLTLDHMKAMKHRAIVCNIGHFDSEIQIANLRNFKWHNVKPQVDEVEFPDGKRIIVLSEGRLVNLGNATGHPSFVMSASFSNQTLAQIELWTNPTKYEKKVYVLPKSLDEKVAAFHLEKVGAKLTKLRPDQAKYIGVPEAGPFKGDLYRY
;
A
#
# COMPACT_ATOMS: atom_id res chain seq x y z
N MET A 1 14.67 23.22 20.41
CA MET A 1 15.11 22.06 19.58
C MET A 1 14.58 22.29 18.18
N ALA A 2 15.33 22.02 17.14
CA ALA A 2 14.84 22.12 15.77
C ALA A 2 13.66 21.16 15.58
N GLN A 3 12.66 21.57 14.83
CA GLN A 3 11.45 20.82 14.56
C GLN A 3 11.79 19.64 13.64
N ASP A 4 11.67 18.40 14.13
CA ASP A 4 12.06 17.17 13.39
C ASP A 4 10.80 16.51 12.77
N TYR A 5 10.03 17.29 12.02
CA TYR A 5 8.90 16.84 11.22
C TYR A 5 8.58 17.85 10.11
N VAL A 6 7.88 17.38 9.08
CA VAL A 6 7.24 18.22 8.05
C VAL A 6 5.81 17.76 7.89
N VAL A 7 4.87 18.60 8.30
CA VAL A 7 3.43 18.38 8.16
C VAL A 7 2.78 19.67 7.69
N LYS A 8 1.63 19.61 7.06
CA LYS A 8 0.95 20.74 6.47
C LYS A 8 0.54 21.79 7.51
N ASP A 9 -0.06 21.35 8.59
CA ASP A 9 -0.53 22.23 9.68
C ASP A 9 -0.61 21.41 10.98
N ILE A 10 0.27 21.71 11.94
CA ILE A 10 0.29 21.06 13.25
C ILE A 10 -0.97 21.37 14.08
N GLY A 11 -1.70 22.43 13.76
CA GLY A 11 -2.98 22.77 14.39
C GLY A 11 -4.08 21.73 14.17
N LEU A 12 -3.94 20.85 13.16
CA LEU A 12 -4.88 19.77 12.90
C LEU A 12 -4.74 18.58 13.86
N ALA A 13 -3.74 18.58 14.73
CA ALA A 13 -3.39 17.45 15.57
C ALA A 13 -4.52 16.99 16.50
N ASP A 14 -5.28 17.93 17.07
CA ASP A 14 -6.38 17.58 18.00
C ASP A 14 -7.55 16.91 17.28
N TRP A 15 -7.80 17.25 16.02
CA TRP A 15 -8.72 16.51 15.18
C TRP A 15 -8.18 15.10 14.87
N GLY A 16 -6.92 15.03 14.41
CA GLY A 16 -6.28 13.74 14.13
C GLY A 16 -6.28 12.80 15.33
N ARG A 17 -6.04 13.31 16.55
CA ARG A 17 -6.09 12.49 17.76
C ARG A 17 -7.47 11.86 18.00
N LYS A 18 -8.55 12.59 17.80
CA LYS A 18 -9.91 12.09 17.96
C LYS A 18 -10.21 10.96 16.96
N GLU A 19 -9.77 11.09 15.73
CA GLU A 19 -9.95 10.03 14.72
C GLU A 19 -9.06 8.82 14.99
N LEU A 20 -7.84 9.02 15.52
CA LEU A 20 -6.99 7.91 15.99
C LEU A 20 -7.67 7.13 17.11
N ASP A 21 -8.26 7.81 18.11
CA ASP A 21 -8.99 7.18 19.21
C ASP A 21 -10.21 6.37 18.71
N MET A 22 -10.90 6.87 17.69
CA MET A 22 -11.98 6.11 17.02
C MET A 22 -11.42 4.88 16.28
N ALA A 23 -10.33 5.05 15.52
CA ALA A 23 -9.73 3.97 14.75
C ALA A 23 -9.24 2.82 15.65
N GLU A 24 -8.66 3.12 16.82
CA GLU A 24 -8.23 2.11 17.78
C GLU A 24 -9.37 1.17 18.19
N THR A 25 -10.61 1.66 18.30
CA THR A 25 -11.78 0.83 18.62
C THR A 25 -12.13 -0.16 17.50
N GLU A 26 -11.73 0.14 16.27
CA GLU A 26 -11.96 -0.68 15.08
C GLU A 26 -10.72 -1.49 14.65
N MET A 27 -9.62 -1.42 15.42
CA MET A 27 -8.36 -2.10 15.11
C MET A 27 -7.98 -3.13 16.17
N PRO A 28 -8.80 -4.18 16.38
CA PRO A 28 -8.64 -5.13 17.48
C PRO A 28 -7.33 -5.93 17.40
N GLY A 29 -6.78 -6.15 16.21
CA GLY A 29 -5.51 -6.83 16.03
C GLY A 29 -4.36 -6.07 16.66
N LEU A 30 -4.21 -4.78 16.35
CA LEU A 30 -3.17 -3.93 16.93
C LEU A 30 -3.36 -3.74 18.44
N MET A 31 -4.61 -3.57 18.91
CA MET A 31 -4.89 -3.46 20.34
C MET A 31 -4.55 -4.74 21.09
N SER A 32 -4.81 -5.91 20.51
CA SER A 32 -4.41 -7.20 21.07
C SER A 32 -2.90 -7.36 21.12
N ILE A 33 -2.19 -6.92 20.08
CA ILE A 33 -0.71 -6.92 20.05
C ILE A 33 -0.15 -5.99 21.12
N ARG A 34 -0.65 -4.78 21.28
CA ARG A 34 -0.24 -3.87 22.37
C ARG A 34 -0.41 -4.55 23.74
N LYS A 35 -1.58 -5.16 23.97
CA LYS A 35 -1.88 -5.87 25.23
C LYS A 35 -0.93 -7.04 25.49
N GLU A 36 -0.65 -7.87 24.50
CA GLU A 36 0.13 -9.10 24.64
C GLU A 36 1.64 -8.83 24.67
N TYR A 37 2.12 -7.96 23.78
CA TYR A 37 3.55 -7.74 23.57
C TYR A 37 4.09 -6.44 24.21
N GLY A 38 3.24 -5.44 24.43
CA GLY A 38 3.63 -4.14 25.01
C GLY A 38 4.44 -4.24 26.30
N PRO A 39 4.05 -5.07 27.29
CA PRO A 39 4.82 -5.23 28.52
C PRO A 39 6.23 -5.77 28.30
N LYS A 40 6.45 -6.55 27.23
CA LYS A 40 7.75 -7.20 26.93
C LYS A 40 8.68 -6.31 26.11
N LYS A 41 8.16 -5.27 25.45
CA LYS A 41 8.90 -4.36 24.58
C LYS A 41 9.80 -5.10 23.56
N PRO A 42 9.25 -6.01 22.71
CA PRO A 42 10.06 -6.87 21.84
C PRO A 42 10.85 -6.08 20.78
N LEU A 43 10.43 -4.86 20.44
CA LEU A 43 11.10 -3.99 19.49
C LEU A 43 12.07 -2.99 20.15
N LYS A 44 12.41 -3.18 21.44
CA LYS A 44 13.38 -2.30 22.10
C LYS A 44 14.70 -2.26 21.33
N GLY A 45 15.13 -1.04 20.94
CA GLY A 45 16.35 -0.79 20.16
C GLY A 45 16.15 -0.90 18.65
N ALA A 46 14.97 -1.31 18.18
CA ALA A 46 14.61 -1.18 16.76
C ALA A 46 14.42 0.30 16.42
N ARG A 47 15.03 0.74 15.31
CA ARG A 47 14.86 2.04 14.69
C ARG A 47 14.25 1.84 13.31
N VAL A 48 12.93 2.06 13.22
CA VAL A 48 12.14 1.75 12.04
C VAL A 48 12.04 2.98 11.14
N ALA A 49 12.58 2.89 9.93
CA ALA A 49 12.29 3.80 8.84
C ALA A 49 11.03 3.30 8.13
N GLY A 50 9.91 4.00 8.32
CA GLY A 50 8.62 3.64 7.75
C GLY A 50 8.27 4.49 6.54
N SER A 51 7.89 3.84 5.44
CA SER A 51 7.41 4.44 4.21
C SER A 51 6.10 3.76 3.81
N LEU A 52 4.99 4.29 4.31
CA LEU A 52 3.65 3.78 4.05
C LEU A 52 2.65 4.92 4.21
N HIS A 53 1.54 4.89 3.48
CA HIS A 53 0.49 5.92 3.47
C HIS A 53 0.23 6.51 4.85
N MET A 54 0.43 7.83 5.03
CA MET A 54 0.27 8.48 6.34
C MET A 54 -1.21 8.76 6.64
N THR A 55 -1.96 7.70 6.90
CA THR A 55 -3.39 7.71 7.25
C THR A 55 -3.60 7.64 8.77
N ILE A 56 -4.84 7.79 9.20
CA ILE A 56 -5.23 7.56 10.61
C ILE A 56 -4.84 6.15 11.05
N GLN A 57 -5.10 5.13 10.25
CA GLN A 57 -4.78 3.73 10.57
C GLN A 57 -3.27 3.52 10.73
N THR A 58 -2.48 4.18 9.88
CA THR A 58 -1.01 4.19 9.99
C THR A 58 -0.55 4.88 11.28
N GLY A 59 -1.25 5.92 11.71
CA GLY A 59 -0.99 6.53 13.03
C GLY A 59 -1.11 5.51 14.16
N VAL A 60 -2.14 4.66 14.15
CA VAL A 60 -2.30 3.58 15.14
C VAL A 60 -1.18 2.54 15.03
N LEU A 61 -0.73 2.20 13.82
CA LEU A 61 0.44 1.32 13.62
C LEU A 61 1.71 1.94 14.22
N ILE A 62 2.00 3.20 13.93
CA ILE A 62 3.18 3.91 14.46
C ILE A 62 3.18 3.89 15.98
N GLU A 63 2.06 4.24 16.60
CA GLU A 63 1.93 4.22 18.07
C GLU A 63 2.07 2.80 18.63
N THR A 64 1.59 1.78 17.94
CA THR A 64 1.78 0.37 18.31
C THR A 64 3.26 0.00 18.28
N LEU A 65 3.99 0.29 17.21
CA LEU A 65 5.44 0.03 17.13
C LEU A 65 6.22 0.71 18.27
N LYS A 66 5.86 1.96 18.60
CA LYS A 66 6.45 2.72 19.71
C LYS A 66 6.12 2.08 21.08
N GLU A 67 4.88 1.65 21.28
CA GLU A 67 4.49 0.96 22.51
C GLU A 67 5.25 -0.36 22.68
N LEU A 68 5.59 -1.03 21.58
CA LEU A 68 6.43 -2.22 21.57
C LEU A 68 7.94 -1.93 21.75
N GLY A 69 8.32 -0.66 21.86
CA GLY A 69 9.68 -0.20 22.19
C GLY A 69 10.52 0.24 21.00
N ALA A 70 9.97 0.36 19.81
CA ALA A 70 10.68 0.90 18.65
C ALA A 70 10.78 2.43 18.70
N ASP A 71 11.86 2.96 18.14
CA ASP A 71 11.93 4.33 17.66
C ASP A 71 11.49 4.35 16.18
N VAL A 72 10.71 5.36 15.78
CA VAL A 72 10.08 5.39 14.46
C VAL A 72 10.27 6.76 13.79
N ARG A 73 10.57 6.76 12.49
CA ARG A 73 10.49 7.92 11.59
C ARG A 73 9.65 7.53 10.39
N TRP A 74 8.79 8.43 9.90
CA TRP A 74 7.78 8.07 8.91
C TRP A 74 7.64 9.05 7.76
N ALA A 75 7.47 8.54 6.54
CA ALA A 75 7.03 9.29 5.37
C ALA A 75 5.88 8.54 4.68
N SER A 76 5.10 9.25 3.87
CA SER A 76 4.11 8.62 3.02
C SER A 76 4.76 7.96 1.81
N CYS A 77 4.17 6.89 1.31
CA CYS A 77 4.61 6.20 0.09
C CYS A 77 3.84 6.65 -1.18
N ASN A 78 3.06 7.73 -1.08
CA ASN A 78 2.31 8.29 -2.21
C ASN A 78 1.96 9.76 -1.96
N ILE A 79 2.13 10.60 -2.98
CA ILE A 79 1.95 12.06 -2.87
C ILE A 79 0.53 12.52 -2.52
N TYR A 80 -0.50 11.70 -2.75
CA TYR A 80 -1.90 12.07 -2.48
C TYR A 80 -2.55 11.32 -1.30
N SER A 81 -1.84 10.36 -0.67
CA SER A 81 -2.46 9.48 0.32
C SER A 81 -2.40 9.97 1.76
N THR A 82 -1.64 11.00 2.05
CA THR A 82 -1.53 11.56 3.41
C THR A 82 -2.86 12.14 3.88
N GLN A 83 -3.25 11.84 5.12
CA GLN A 83 -4.26 12.57 5.88
C GLN A 83 -3.53 13.58 6.77
N ASP A 84 -3.58 14.87 6.43
CA ASP A 84 -2.77 15.91 7.07
C ASP A 84 -3.00 16.00 8.60
N HIS A 85 -4.23 15.72 9.06
CA HIS A 85 -4.55 15.69 10.48
C HIS A 85 -3.97 14.46 11.19
N ALA A 86 -3.82 13.31 10.51
CA ALA A 86 -3.13 12.14 11.04
C ALA A 86 -1.63 12.44 11.21
N ALA A 87 -1.00 12.98 10.17
CA ALA A 87 0.41 13.39 10.22
C ALA A 87 0.67 14.39 11.36
N ALA A 88 -0.22 15.40 11.52
CA ALA A 88 -0.13 16.39 12.59
C ALA A 88 -0.26 15.76 13.98
N ALA A 89 -1.19 14.83 14.19
CA ALA A 89 -1.38 14.17 15.47
C ALA A 89 -0.15 13.36 15.91
N ILE A 90 0.42 12.59 14.98
CA ILE A 90 1.60 11.75 15.22
C ILE A 90 2.86 12.61 15.44
N ALA A 91 3.01 13.71 14.68
CA ALA A 91 4.10 14.65 14.86
C ALA A 91 4.00 15.38 16.22
N LYS A 92 2.81 15.82 16.62
CA LYS A 92 2.58 16.44 17.94
C LYS A 92 2.85 15.48 19.10
N ALA A 93 2.62 14.18 18.92
CA ALA A 93 2.96 13.12 19.87
C ALA A 93 4.46 12.78 19.90
N GLY A 94 5.30 13.52 19.16
CA GLY A 94 6.76 13.43 19.20
C GLY A 94 7.35 12.35 18.30
N THR A 95 6.65 11.88 17.29
CA THR A 95 7.21 11.02 16.25
C THR A 95 7.61 11.87 15.05
N PRO A 96 8.85 11.77 14.53
CA PRO A 96 9.22 12.43 13.29
C PRO A 96 8.39 11.92 12.11
N VAL A 97 7.58 12.79 11.52
CA VAL A 97 6.72 12.51 10.36
C VAL A 97 7.02 13.54 9.27
N PHE A 98 7.18 13.06 8.04
CA PHE A 98 7.45 13.86 6.85
C PHE A 98 6.42 13.49 5.79
N ALA A 99 5.26 14.16 5.80
CA ALA A 99 4.17 13.83 4.89
C ALA A 99 3.16 14.99 4.79
N ILE A 100 2.82 15.36 3.56
CA ILE A 100 1.81 16.37 3.23
C ILE A 100 0.95 15.85 2.07
N LYS A 101 -0.38 15.97 2.17
CA LYS A 101 -1.24 15.63 1.03
C LYS A 101 -1.02 16.61 -0.12
N GLY A 102 -0.62 16.07 -1.28
CA GLY A 102 -0.32 16.86 -2.47
C GLY A 102 1.12 17.39 -2.51
N GLU A 103 2.04 16.74 -1.81
CA GLU A 103 3.48 16.98 -1.92
C GLU A 103 3.96 16.75 -3.36
N SER A 104 4.99 17.48 -3.80
CA SER A 104 5.62 17.26 -5.10
C SER A 104 6.48 15.98 -5.11
N LEU A 105 6.89 15.52 -6.29
CA LEU A 105 7.81 14.37 -6.39
C LEU A 105 9.17 14.66 -5.74
N GLU A 106 9.66 15.91 -5.81
CA GLU A 106 10.87 16.33 -5.12
C GLU A 106 10.74 16.27 -3.61
N GLU A 107 9.60 16.74 -3.06
CA GLU A 107 9.30 16.65 -1.64
C GLU A 107 9.15 15.20 -1.19
N TYR A 108 8.48 14.36 -1.97
CA TYR A 108 8.31 12.93 -1.71
C TYR A 108 9.67 12.22 -1.53
N TRP A 109 10.61 12.42 -2.45
CA TRP A 109 11.94 11.81 -2.34
C TRP A 109 12.80 12.46 -1.25
N ASP A 110 12.64 13.76 -0.96
CA ASP A 110 13.29 14.40 0.18
C ASP A 110 12.77 13.82 1.52
N TYR A 111 11.46 13.62 1.64
CA TYR A 111 10.84 13.03 2.83
C TYR A 111 11.23 11.55 3.00
N THR A 112 11.31 10.80 1.92
CA THR A 112 11.83 9.43 1.94
C THR A 112 13.29 9.38 2.39
N HIS A 113 14.12 10.36 2.05
CA HIS A 113 15.48 10.46 2.61
C HIS A 113 15.46 10.77 4.11
N LYS A 114 14.58 11.66 4.56
CA LYS A 114 14.50 12.10 5.97
C LYS A 114 14.18 10.97 6.95
N ILE A 115 13.44 9.94 6.54
CA ILE A 115 13.21 8.80 7.43
C ILE A 115 14.48 8.00 7.75
N PHE A 116 15.53 8.13 6.93
CA PHE A 116 16.84 7.52 7.16
C PHE A 116 17.81 8.43 7.91
N GLU A 117 17.47 9.69 8.19
CA GLU A 117 18.32 10.66 8.88
C GLU A 117 18.04 10.70 10.39
N TRP A 118 18.76 9.93 11.17
CA TRP A 118 18.54 9.78 12.62
C TRP A 118 19.38 10.69 13.50
N GLY A 119 20.20 11.56 12.92
CA GLY A 119 21.07 12.49 13.66
C GLY A 119 21.98 11.76 14.65
N ASN A 120 22.05 12.24 15.87
CA ASN A 120 22.88 11.64 16.94
C ASN A 120 22.35 10.29 17.44
N GLY A 121 21.16 9.85 17.02
CA GLY A 121 20.56 8.57 17.38
C GLY A 121 21.14 7.36 16.65
N GLY A 122 22.05 7.58 15.69
CA GLY A 122 22.61 6.55 14.83
C GLY A 122 21.82 6.36 13.54
N GLU A 123 21.89 5.20 12.92
CA GLU A 123 21.17 4.87 11.69
C GLU A 123 19.93 4.03 11.98
N PRO A 124 18.90 4.03 11.09
CA PRO A 124 17.81 3.07 11.13
C PRO A 124 18.36 1.64 10.97
N ASN A 125 17.66 0.68 11.54
CA ASN A 125 18.06 -0.71 11.48
C ASN A 125 16.95 -1.67 11.03
N MET A 126 15.75 -1.13 10.77
CA MET A 126 14.60 -1.82 10.18
C MET A 126 13.94 -0.91 9.17
N ILE A 127 13.37 -1.49 8.11
CA ILE A 127 12.50 -0.80 7.15
C ILE A 127 11.11 -1.44 7.22
N LEU A 128 10.08 -0.60 7.23
CA LEU A 128 8.70 -0.96 6.96
C LEU A 128 8.28 -0.20 5.70
N ASP A 129 8.05 -0.91 4.62
CA ASP A 129 7.86 -0.33 3.29
C ASP A 129 6.52 -0.72 2.68
N ASP A 130 6.05 0.13 1.77
CA ASP A 130 4.86 -0.09 0.96
C ASP A 130 5.11 0.42 -0.47
N GLY A 131 5.28 -0.52 -1.40
CA GLY A 131 5.67 -0.25 -2.78
C GLY A 131 7.18 -0.37 -3.03
N GLY A 132 7.98 -0.49 -1.97
CA GLY A 132 9.41 -0.76 -2.04
C GLY A 132 10.28 0.45 -2.38
N ASP A 133 9.77 1.68 -2.29
CA ASP A 133 10.55 2.87 -2.66
C ASP A 133 11.64 3.22 -1.65
N ALA A 134 11.38 3.08 -0.36
CA ALA A 134 12.41 3.27 0.67
C ALA A 134 13.52 2.21 0.55
N THR A 135 13.16 0.98 0.27
CA THR A 135 14.09 -0.13 0.00
C THR A 135 14.90 0.12 -1.27
N LEU A 136 14.24 0.53 -2.36
CA LEU A 136 14.87 0.86 -3.65
C LEU A 136 15.88 1.99 -3.48
N LEU A 137 15.52 3.06 -2.76
CA LEU A 137 16.38 4.20 -2.50
C LEU A 137 17.73 3.78 -1.93
N VAL A 138 17.74 2.93 -0.90
CA VAL A 138 18.98 2.47 -0.27
C VAL A 138 19.76 1.55 -1.19
N HIS A 139 19.11 0.59 -1.86
CA HIS A 139 19.76 -0.34 -2.79
C HIS A 139 20.38 0.39 -3.98
N LEU A 140 19.64 1.31 -4.61
CA LEU A 140 20.13 2.09 -5.74
C LEU A 140 21.20 3.09 -5.32
N GLY A 141 21.02 3.74 -4.16
CA GLY A 141 22.00 4.66 -3.59
C GLY A 141 23.36 4.00 -3.36
N ILE A 142 23.40 2.80 -2.76
CA ILE A 142 24.65 2.03 -2.56
C ILE A 142 25.32 1.67 -3.89
N ARG A 143 24.54 1.33 -4.90
CA ARG A 143 25.08 0.98 -6.23
C ARG A 143 25.59 2.22 -6.93
N ALA A 144 24.87 3.34 -6.84
CA ALA A 144 25.24 4.62 -7.45
C ALA A 144 26.49 5.27 -6.78
N GLU A 145 26.75 4.99 -5.48
CA GLU A 145 28.02 5.36 -4.83
C GLU A 145 29.23 4.70 -5.51
N LYS A 146 29.05 3.50 -6.08
CA LYS A 146 30.12 2.76 -6.77
C LYS A 146 30.15 3.04 -8.27
N ASP A 147 29.01 3.25 -8.88
CA ASP A 147 28.84 3.46 -10.31
C ASP A 147 27.73 4.48 -10.59
N ALA A 148 28.11 5.73 -10.73
CA ALA A 148 27.19 6.83 -11.00
C ALA A 148 26.45 6.72 -12.36
N SER A 149 26.91 5.87 -13.27
CA SER A 149 26.26 5.68 -14.58
C SER A 149 24.87 5.05 -14.46
N LEU A 150 24.61 4.34 -13.36
CA LEU A 150 23.32 3.70 -13.06
C LEU A 150 22.17 4.70 -12.88
N ILE A 151 22.48 5.95 -12.56
CA ILE A 151 21.51 7.03 -12.35
C ILE A 151 21.68 8.17 -13.37
N ALA A 152 22.33 7.91 -14.52
CA ALA A 152 22.62 8.93 -15.52
C ALA A 152 21.52 9.12 -16.57
N LYS A 153 20.65 8.11 -16.78
CA LYS A 153 19.65 8.11 -17.86
C LYS A 153 18.29 7.66 -17.29
N PRO A 154 17.47 8.58 -16.73
CA PRO A 154 16.13 8.28 -16.31
C PRO A 154 15.24 7.95 -17.53
N THR A 155 14.25 7.09 -17.33
CA THR A 155 13.28 6.69 -18.36
C THR A 155 11.93 7.39 -18.20
N ASN A 156 11.68 7.98 -17.03
CA ASN A 156 10.46 8.71 -16.70
C ASN A 156 10.75 9.83 -15.68
N GLU A 157 9.74 10.65 -15.40
CA GLU A 157 9.83 11.80 -14.50
C GLU A 157 10.18 11.38 -13.05
N GLU A 158 9.63 10.28 -12.58
CA GLU A 158 9.86 9.78 -11.22
C GLU A 158 11.30 9.31 -11.02
N GLU A 159 11.86 8.57 -11.99
CA GLU A 159 13.28 8.22 -12.00
C GLU A 159 14.18 9.45 -12.10
N GLU A 160 13.79 10.47 -12.87
CA GLU A 160 14.58 11.70 -12.99
C GLU A 160 14.75 12.40 -11.63
N VAL A 161 13.66 12.52 -10.86
CA VAL A 161 13.67 13.14 -9.53
C VAL A 161 14.46 12.28 -8.55
N LEU A 162 14.22 10.97 -8.51
CA LEU A 162 14.95 10.03 -7.65
C LEU A 162 16.47 10.08 -7.93
N TYR A 163 16.87 10.02 -9.20
CA TYR A 163 18.29 10.02 -9.59
C TYR A 163 18.99 11.33 -9.20
N LYS A 164 18.32 12.46 -9.37
CA LYS A 164 18.82 13.78 -8.91
C LYS A 164 19.00 13.80 -7.38
N ALA A 165 18.03 13.26 -6.65
CA ALA A 165 18.08 13.19 -5.18
C ALA A 165 19.24 12.31 -4.70
N ILE A 166 19.43 11.13 -5.30
CA ILE A 166 20.56 10.23 -5.00
C ILE A 166 21.90 10.90 -5.33
N ALA A 167 22.04 11.52 -6.51
CA ALA A 167 23.27 12.20 -6.91
C ALA A 167 23.62 13.35 -5.96
N LYS A 168 22.62 14.14 -5.54
CA LYS A 168 22.77 15.23 -4.55
C LYS A 168 23.27 14.68 -3.22
N THR A 169 22.69 13.59 -2.74
CA THR A 169 23.06 12.95 -1.47
C THR A 169 24.46 12.35 -1.53
N ASN A 170 24.81 11.64 -2.61
CA ASN A 170 26.15 11.07 -2.81
C ASN A 170 27.25 12.15 -2.81
N LYS A 171 26.95 13.32 -3.39
CA LYS A 171 27.88 14.46 -3.37
C LYS A 171 28.03 15.07 -1.98
N ALA A 172 26.91 15.21 -1.24
CA ALA A 172 26.90 15.87 0.07
C ALA A 172 27.38 14.94 1.21
N LYS A 173 27.10 13.66 1.12
CA LYS A 173 27.36 12.65 2.16
C LYS A 173 27.94 11.37 1.56
N PRO A 174 29.20 11.38 1.05
CA PRO A 174 29.81 10.19 0.43
C PRO A 174 29.83 9.00 1.40
N GLY A 175 29.42 7.80 0.94
CA GLY A 175 29.36 6.58 1.76
C GLY A 175 28.15 6.48 2.69
N TRP A 176 27.21 7.43 2.65
CA TRP A 176 26.04 7.42 3.53
C TRP A 176 25.11 6.24 3.28
N TYR A 177 24.80 5.93 2.02
CA TYR A 177 23.98 4.77 1.69
C TYR A 177 24.65 3.45 2.05
N ALA A 178 25.97 3.33 1.84
CA ALA A 178 26.72 2.14 2.25
C ALA A 178 26.69 1.95 3.78
N LYS A 179 26.68 3.03 4.55
CA LYS A 179 26.51 3.00 6.01
C LYS A 179 25.10 2.53 6.40
N LEU A 180 24.05 3.05 5.76
CA LEU A 180 22.68 2.58 5.93
C LEU A 180 22.54 1.09 5.63
N GLY A 181 23.09 0.64 4.50
CA GLY A 181 23.05 -0.75 4.09
C GLY A 181 23.67 -1.72 5.10
N LYS A 182 24.63 -1.27 5.89
CA LYS A 182 25.24 -2.07 6.96
C LYS A 182 24.43 -2.08 8.25
N SER A 183 23.62 -1.05 8.52
CA SER A 183 22.86 -0.93 9.75
C SER A 183 21.52 -1.66 9.68
N ILE A 184 20.88 -1.71 8.51
CA ILE A 184 19.58 -2.33 8.30
C ILE A 184 19.68 -3.85 8.44
N ARG A 185 18.75 -4.45 9.17
CA ARG A 185 18.70 -5.89 9.48
C ARG A 185 17.58 -6.61 8.74
N GLY A 186 16.57 -5.90 8.29
CA GLY A 186 15.45 -6.49 7.58
C GLY A 186 14.42 -5.48 7.11
N VAL A 187 13.59 -5.95 6.20
CA VAL A 187 12.51 -5.19 5.54
C VAL A 187 11.21 -5.96 5.67
N THR A 188 10.10 -5.25 5.92
CA THR A 188 8.75 -5.80 5.74
C THR A 188 8.04 -5.01 4.66
N GLU A 189 7.38 -5.70 3.72
CA GLU A 189 6.76 -5.08 2.54
C GLU A 189 5.26 -5.35 2.52
N GLU A 190 4.49 -4.28 2.34
CA GLU A 190 3.02 -4.29 2.44
C GLU A 190 2.33 -4.73 1.16
N THR A 191 2.85 -4.36 -0.02
CA THR A 191 2.07 -4.45 -1.26
C THR A 191 2.73 -5.29 -2.36
N THR A 192 1.89 -5.81 -3.26
CA THR A 192 2.30 -6.69 -4.38
C THR A 192 3.45 -6.10 -5.20
N THR A 193 3.43 -4.80 -5.49
CA THR A 193 4.47 -4.17 -6.33
C THR A 193 5.84 -4.15 -5.65
N GLY A 194 5.87 -3.80 -4.36
CA GLY A 194 7.12 -3.83 -3.58
C GLY A 194 7.64 -5.26 -3.41
N VAL A 195 6.74 -6.22 -3.17
CA VAL A 195 7.07 -7.66 -3.11
C VAL A 195 7.70 -8.14 -4.43
N HIS A 196 7.16 -7.73 -5.58
CA HIS A 196 7.73 -8.07 -6.88
C HIS A 196 9.16 -7.52 -7.04
N ARG A 197 9.40 -6.29 -6.60
CA ARG A 197 10.74 -5.68 -6.57
C ARG A 197 11.71 -6.50 -5.69
N LEU A 198 11.25 -6.93 -4.50
CA LEU A 198 12.07 -7.75 -3.59
C LEU A 198 12.45 -9.09 -4.21
N TYR A 199 11.50 -9.82 -4.81
CA TYR A 199 11.78 -11.09 -5.52
C TYR A 199 12.71 -10.88 -6.71
N THR A 200 12.59 -9.78 -7.44
CA THR A 200 13.52 -9.44 -8.52
C THR A 200 14.93 -9.22 -7.98
N MET A 201 15.09 -8.47 -6.89
CA MET A 201 16.40 -8.25 -6.24
C MET A 201 16.97 -9.56 -5.70
N GLU A 202 16.15 -10.45 -5.13
CA GLU A 202 16.59 -11.78 -4.67
C GLU A 202 17.10 -12.62 -5.84
N LYS A 203 16.32 -12.74 -6.91
CA LYS A 203 16.68 -13.50 -8.12
C LYS A 203 17.97 -13.03 -8.76
N GLU A 204 18.22 -11.72 -8.71
CA GLU A 204 19.44 -11.10 -9.23
C GLU A 204 20.61 -11.14 -8.23
N GLY A 205 20.44 -11.70 -7.05
CA GLY A 205 21.45 -11.72 -5.99
C GLY A 205 21.83 -10.32 -5.44
N LYS A 206 20.92 -9.35 -5.58
CA LYS A 206 21.10 -7.95 -5.18
C LYS A 206 20.43 -7.60 -3.86
N LEU A 207 19.57 -8.45 -3.32
CA LEU A 207 18.88 -8.21 -2.05
C LEU A 207 19.89 -8.15 -0.90
N LEU A 208 19.89 -7.05 -0.16
CA LEU A 208 20.89 -6.79 0.88
C LEU A 208 20.55 -7.39 2.24
N TRP A 209 19.28 -7.58 2.53
CA TRP A 209 18.76 -8.02 3.83
C TRP A 209 17.65 -9.04 3.67
N PRO A 210 17.31 -9.82 4.71
CA PRO A 210 16.08 -10.60 4.71
C PRO A 210 14.86 -9.69 4.59
N ALA A 211 13.85 -10.14 3.87
CA ALA A 211 12.59 -9.43 3.71
C ALA A 211 11.41 -10.34 4.05
N ILE A 212 10.39 -9.81 4.73
CA ILE A 212 9.10 -10.49 4.87
C ILE A 212 8.08 -9.84 3.95
N ASN A 213 7.55 -10.64 3.04
CA ASN A 213 6.41 -10.34 2.21
C ASN A 213 5.14 -10.46 3.06
N VAL A 214 4.66 -9.32 3.54
CA VAL A 214 3.41 -9.26 4.31
C VAL A 214 2.19 -9.34 3.40
N ASN A 215 2.30 -8.87 2.15
CA ASN A 215 1.19 -8.89 1.20
C ASN A 215 0.59 -10.29 1.02
N ASP A 216 1.42 -11.34 1.03
CA ASP A 216 0.97 -12.71 0.78
C ASP A 216 0.53 -13.46 2.04
N SER A 217 0.56 -12.83 3.22
CA SER A 217 -0.19 -13.32 4.37
C SER A 217 -1.68 -13.39 4.01
N VAL A 218 -2.36 -14.49 4.37
CA VAL A 218 -3.77 -14.68 3.98
C VAL A 218 -4.66 -13.61 4.60
N THR A 219 -4.41 -13.26 5.86
CA THR A 219 -5.13 -12.19 6.57
C THR A 219 -4.79 -10.79 6.06
N LYS A 220 -3.82 -10.65 5.12
CA LYS A 220 -3.58 -9.43 4.36
C LYS A 220 -4.22 -9.52 2.98
N SER A 221 -3.76 -10.42 2.11
CA SER A 221 -4.18 -10.46 0.70
C SER A 221 -5.67 -10.73 0.51
N LYS A 222 -6.25 -11.63 1.32
CA LYS A 222 -7.67 -11.99 1.23
C LYS A 222 -8.58 -11.07 2.04
N PHE A 223 -8.02 -10.10 2.77
CA PHE A 223 -8.76 -9.11 3.57
C PHE A 223 -8.55 -7.70 3.04
N ASP A 224 -7.34 -7.18 3.08
CA ASP A 224 -6.98 -5.84 2.62
C ASP A 224 -7.25 -5.68 1.12
N ASN A 225 -6.58 -6.48 0.29
CA ASN A 225 -6.71 -6.37 -1.17
C ASN A 225 -8.15 -6.64 -1.64
N LEU A 226 -8.88 -7.54 -0.97
CA LEU A 226 -10.24 -7.90 -1.35
C LEU A 226 -11.29 -7.00 -0.68
N TYR A 227 -11.41 -7.06 0.64
CA TYR A 227 -12.45 -6.33 1.38
C TYR A 227 -12.14 -4.85 1.49
N GLY A 228 -10.86 -4.47 1.61
CA GLY A 228 -10.46 -3.07 1.62
C GLY A 228 -10.83 -2.36 0.32
N CYS A 229 -10.52 -2.95 -0.83
CA CYS A 229 -10.92 -2.39 -2.13
C CYS A 229 -12.44 -2.42 -2.32
N ARG A 230 -13.13 -3.44 -1.78
CA ARG A 230 -14.59 -3.54 -1.81
C ARG A 230 -15.26 -2.36 -1.10
N GLU A 231 -14.72 -1.92 0.03
CA GLU A 231 -15.25 -0.76 0.77
C GLU A 231 -14.81 0.57 0.14
N SER A 232 -13.54 0.71 -0.23
CA SER A 232 -12.93 2.01 -0.52
C SER A 232 -13.03 2.46 -1.98
N LEU A 233 -13.20 1.56 -2.98
CA LEU A 233 -13.29 1.95 -4.38
C LEU A 233 -14.48 2.86 -4.66
N VAL A 234 -15.68 2.39 -4.30
CA VAL A 234 -16.93 3.14 -4.56
C VAL A 234 -16.99 4.41 -3.72
N ASP A 235 -16.38 4.42 -2.52
CA ASP A 235 -16.22 5.62 -1.71
C ASP A 235 -15.40 6.68 -2.45
N GLY A 236 -14.25 6.31 -3.02
CA GLY A 236 -13.41 7.22 -3.80
C GLY A 236 -14.13 7.78 -5.03
N ILE A 237 -14.81 6.93 -5.80
CA ILE A 237 -15.56 7.37 -6.98
C ILE A 237 -16.69 8.32 -6.59
N ARG A 238 -17.47 8.00 -5.55
CA ARG A 238 -18.59 8.84 -5.08
C ARG A 238 -18.12 10.19 -4.57
N ARG A 239 -17.12 10.23 -3.71
CA ARG A 239 -16.56 11.50 -3.21
C ARG A 239 -15.94 12.33 -4.33
N GLY A 240 -15.29 11.69 -5.30
CA GLY A 240 -14.72 12.36 -6.46
C GLY A 240 -15.79 12.97 -7.37
N THR A 241 -16.87 12.27 -7.66
CA THR A 241 -17.77 12.60 -8.76
C THR A 241 -19.21 12.84 -8.38
N ASP A 242 -19.64 12.37 -7.22
CA ASP A 242 -21.05 12.46 -6.74
C ASP A 242 -22.06 11.77 -7.66
N VAL A 243 -21.61 10.87 -8.55
CA VAL A 243 -22.46 10.21 -9.53
C VAL A 243 -23.29 9.09 -8.91
N MET A 244 -24.48 8.91 -9.43
CA MET A 244 -25.27 7.71 -9.12
C MET A 244 -24.64 6.50 -9.80
N MET A 245 -24.29 5.49 -9.02
CA MET A 245 -23.64 4.26 -9.50
C MET A 245 -24.63 3.32 -10.16
N SER A 246 -25.85 3.24 -9.62
CA SER A 246 -26.87 2.32 -10.09
C SER A 246 -27.21 2.54 -11.56
N GLY A 247 -27.26 1.43 -12.32
CA GLY A 247 -27.56 1.43 -13.75
C GLY A 247 -26.37 1.75 -14.67
N LYS A 248 -25.25 2.25 -14.16
CA LYS A 248 -24.03 2.46 -14.94
C LYS A 248 -23.38 1.14 -15.34
N VAL A 249 -22.65 1.18 -16.45
CA VAL A 249 -21.78 0.10 -16.88
C VAL A 249 -20.37 0.40 -16.36
N ALA A 250 -19.80 -0.52 -15.60
CA ALA A 250 -18.45 -0.39 -15.06
C ALA A 250 -17.54 -1.47 -15.64
N MET A 251 -16.34 -1.09 -16.02
CA MET A 251 -15.28 -1.97 -16.50
C MET A 251 -14.19 -2.06 -15.42
N VAL A 252 -13.84 -3.30 -15.01
CA VAL A 252 -12.73 -3.58 -14.12
C VAL A 252 -11.65 -4.37 -14.87
N ALA A 253 -10.48 -3.79 -15.01
CA ALA A 253 -9.33 -4.47 -15.59
C ALA A 253 -8.57 -5.22 -14.48
N GLY A 254 -8.53 -6.55 -14.57
CA GLY A 254 -7.95 -7.46 -13.59
C GLY A 254 -9.00 -8.08 -12.66
N PHE A 255 -8.84 -9.39 -12.35
CA PHE A 255 -9.71 -10.14 -11.43
C PHE A 255 -8.88 -10.95 -10.40
N GLY A 256 -7.74 -10.39 -9.98
CA GLY A 256 -7.05 -10.75 -8.75
C GLY A 256 -7.84 -10.30 -7.51
N ASP A 257 -7.25 -10.33 -6.33
CA ASP A 257 -7.97 -9.97 -5.08
C ASP A 257 -8.53 -8.54 -5.11
N VAL A 258 -7.74 -7.57 -5.59
CA VAL A 258 -8.17 -6.18 -5.79
C VAL A 258 -9.33 -6.07 -6.79
N GLY A 259 -9.20 -6.72 -7.94
CA GLY A 259 -10.23 -6.72 -8.97
C GLY A 259 -11.53 -7.39 -8.52
N LYS A 260 -11.45 -8.51 -7.79
CA LYS A 260 -12.62 -9.20 -7.20
C LYS A 260 -13.37 -8.29 -6.22
N GLY A 261 -12.64 -7.64 -5.31
CA GLY A 261 -13.21 -6.68 -4.38
C GLY A 261 -13.89 -5.52 -5.10
N SER A 262 -13.19 -4.95 -6.09
CA SER A 262 -13.67 -3.83 -6.90
C SER A 262 -14.93 -4.17 -7.70
N ALA A 263 -14.94 -5.31 -8.41
CA ALA A 263 -16.10 -5.77 -9.17
C ALA A 263 -17.32 -6.04 -8.27
N ALA A 264 -17.10 -6.66 -7.11
CA ALA A 264 -18.15 -6.91 -6.12
C ALA A 264 -18.74 -5.60 -5.58
N SER A 265 -17.90 -4.61 -5.27
CA SER A 265 -18.31 -3.28 -4.80
C SER A 265 -19.20 -2.55 -5.81
N LEU A 266 -18.77 -2.52 -7.07
CA LEU A 266 -19.50 -1.88 -8.17
C LEU A 266 -20.83 -2.58 -8.41
N ARG A 267 -20.86 -3.92 -8.43
CA ARG A 267 -22.10 -4.70 -8.56
C ARG A 267 -23.07 -4.44 -7.39
N GLN A 268 -22.55 -4.40 -6.17
CA GLN A 268 -23.35 -4.10 -4.97
C GLN A 268 -23.92 -2.67 -5.01
N ALA A 269 -23.18 -1.72 -5.60
CA ALA A 269 -23.65 -0.35 -5.83
C ALA A 269 -24.69 -0.23 -6.98
N GLY A 270 -25.01 -1.33 -7.65
CA GLY A 270 -26.01 -1.40 -8.72
C GLY A 270 -25.47 -1.20 -10.13
N CYS A 271 -24.16 -1.27 -10.33
CA CYS A 271 -23.55 -1.25 -11.67
C CYS A 271 -23.72 -2.60 -12.38
N ARG A 272 -23.77 -2.55 -13.70
CA ARG A 272 -23.54 -3.69 -14.59
C ARG A 272 -22.02 -3.77 -14.82
N VAL A 273 -21.38 -4.85 -14.36
CA VAL A 273 -19.93 -4.95 -14.32
C VAL A 273 -19.40 -5.86 -15.42
N MET A 274 -18.44 -5.34 -16.19
CA MET A 274 -17.60 -6.07 -17.12
C MET A 274 -16.20 -6.24 -16.49
N VAL A 275 -15.51 -7.31 -16.83
CA VAL A 275 -14.16 -7.61 -16.35
C VAL A 275 -13.27 -7.96 -17.54
N SER A 276 -12.03 -7.48 -17.56
CA SER A 276 -10.98 -8.02 -18.42
C SER A 276 -9.91 -8.72 -17.61
N GLU A 277 -9.39 -9.83 -18.13
CA GLU A 277 -8.40 -10.65 -17.43
C GLU A 277 -7.52 -11.39 -18.43
N ILE A 278 -6.26 -11.59 -18.09
CA ILE A 278 -5.29 -12.38 -18.88
C ILE A 278 -5.12 -13.81 -18.37
N ASP A 279 -5.37 -14.03 -17.06
CA ASP A 279 -5.31 -15.36 -16.46
C ASP A 279 -6.64 -16.11 -16.74
N PRO A 280 -6.59 -17.26 -17.43
CA PRO A 280 -7.81 -18.00 -17.76
C PRO A 280 -8.55 -18.54 -16.52
N ILE A 281 -7.87 -18.76 -15.40
CA ILE A 281 -8.49 -19.20 -14.15
C ILE A 281 -9.29 -18.04 -13.54
N CYS A 282 -8.69 -16.87 -13.44
CA CYS A 282 -9.36 -15.68 -12.93
C CYS A 282 -10.51 -15.23 -13.86
N ALA A 283 -10.33 -15.31 -15.18
CA ALA A 283 -11.38 -15.03 -16.15
C ALA A 283 -12.56 -16.01 -15.98
N LEU A 284 -12.30 -17.30 -15.81
CA LEU A 284 -13.34 -18.31 -15.57
C LEU A 284 -14.06 -18.04 -14.24
N GLN A 285 -13.34 -17.67 -13.17
CA GLN A 285 -13.95 -17.29 -11.89
C GLN A 285 -14.89 -16.08 -12.06
N ALA A 286 -14.46 -15.04 -12.79
CA ALA A 286 -15.30 -13.88 -13.07
C ALA A 286 -16.60 -14.26 -13.81
N ALA A 287 -16.50 -15.13 -14.83
CA ALA A 287 -17.67 -15.63 -15.56
C ALA A 287 -18.60 -16.46 -14.67
N MET A 288 -18.05 -17.34 -13.80
CA MET A 288 -18.85 -18.13 -12.85
C MET A 288 -19.55 -17.26 -11.79
N GLU A 289 -18.98 -16.11 -11.45
CA GLU A 289 -19.61 -15.12 -10.57
C GLU A 289 -20.66 -14.24 -11.29
N GLY A 290 -20.86 -14.44 -12.61
CA GLY A 290 -21.86 -13.75 -13.41
C GLY A 290 -21.42 -12.39 -13.94
N TYR A 291 -20.13 -12.13 -14.01
CA TYR A 291 -19.59 -10.97 -14.72
C TYR A 291 -19.45 -11.25 -16.21
N GLU A 292 -19.65 -10.23 -17.04
CA GLU A 292 -19.32 -10.28 -18.47
C GLU A 292 -17.80 -10.12 -18.63
N VAL A 293 -17.11 -11.16 -19.12
CA VAL A 293 -15.67 -11.11 -19.36
C VAL A 293 -15.42 -10.69 -20.81
N VAL A 294 -14.74 -9.56 -20.99
CA VAL A 294 -14.54 -8.89 -22.30
C VAL A 294 -13.12 -8.32 -22.41
N THR A 295 -12.73 -7.88 -23.60
CA THR A 295 -11.50 -7.10 -23.78
C THR A 295 -11.72 -5.62 -23.44
N MET A 296 -10.65 -4.86 -23.29
CA MET A 296 -10.75 -3.41 -23.05
C MET A 296 -11.31 -2.68 -24.28
N GLU A 297 -10.97 -3.16 -25.49
CA GLU A 297 -11.48 -2.64 -26.76
C GLU A 297 -13.01 -2.78 -26.86
N ASP A 298 -13.56 -3.90 -26.43
CA ASP A 298 -15.01 -4.13 -26.39
C ASP A 298 -15.70 -3.27 -25.33
N ALA A 299 -15.04 -3.03 -24.20
CA ALA A 299 -15.57 -2.26 -23.09
C ALA A 299 -15.54 -0.74 -23.31
N ALA A 300 -14.49 -0.23 -23.97
CA ALA A 300 -14.23 1.21 -24.10
C ALA A 300 -15.43 2.03 -24.62
N PRO A 301 -16.15 1.63 -25.68
CA PRO A 301 -17.33 2.37 -26.13
C PRO A 301 -18.59 2.16 -25.28
N ARG A 302 -18.60 1.19 -24.35
CA ARG A 302 -19.78 0.73 -23.61
C ARG A 302 -19.81 1.19 -22.15
N ALA A 303 -18.66 1.26 -21.50
CA ALA A 303 -18.58 1.56 -20.07
C ALA A 303 -18.71 3.06 -19.78
N ASP A 304 -19.21 3.34 -18.58
CA ASP A 304 -19.33 4.68 -17.99
C ASP A 304 -18.21 4.91 -16.94
N ILE A 305 -17.69 3.83 -16.36
CA ILE A 305 -16.66 3.83 -15.32
C ILE A 305 -15.59 2.79 -15.69
N PHE A 306 -14.34 3.19 -15.61
CA PHE A 306 -13.17 2.32 -15.85
C PHE A 306 -12.30 2.30 -14.60
N VAL A 307 -11.98 1.09 -14.14
CA VAL A 307 -11.14 0.84 -12.96
C VAL A 307 -10.01 -0.10 -13.35
N THR A 308 -8.77 0.32 -13.17
CA THR A 308 -7.61 -0.56 -13.35
C THR A 308 -7.15 -1.15 -12.01
N ALA A 309 -6.81 -2.44 -12.00
CA ALA A 309 -6.53 -3.22 -10.79
C ALA A 309 -5.56 -4.39 -11.08
N THR A 310 -4.62 -4.21 -12.02
CA THR A 310 -3.75 -5.29 -12.53
C THR A 310 -2.33 -5.27 -11.98
N GLY A 311 -1.86 -4.12 -11.51
CA GLY A 311 -0.45 -3.90 -11.16
C GLY A 311 0.50 -3.95 -12.37
N ASN A 312 -0.03 -3.84 -13.60
CA ASN A 312 0.73 -3.88 -14.85
C ASN A 312 0.93 -2.46 -15.42
N VAL A 313 1.38 -2.35 -16.63
CA VAL A 313 1.64 -1.09 -17.33
C VAL A 313 0.73 -0.98 -18.57
N ASP A 314 0.30 0.25 -18.90
CA ASP A 314 -0.43 0.59 -20.14
C ASP A 314 -1.68 -0.28 -20.39
N VAL A 315 -2.38 -0.65 -19.34
CA VAL A 315 -3.64 -1.43 -19.41
C VAL A 315 -4.75 -0.61 -20.06
N LEU A 316 -4.81 0.68 -19.71
CA LEU A 316 -5.72 1.64 -20.30
C LEU A 316 -4.93 2.63 -21.18
N THR A 317 -4.99 2.40 -22.49
CA THR A 317 -4.23 3.18 -23.48
C THR A 317 -4.96 4.45 -23.90
N LEU A 318 -4.24 5.36 -24.56
CA LEU A 318 -4.83 6.56 -25.16
C LEU A 318 -5.94 6.22 -26.17
N ASP A 319 -5.79 5.16 -26.95
CA ASP A 319 -6.80 4.76 -27.94
C ASP A 319 -8.07 4.24 -27.28
N HIS A 320 -7.95 3.50 -26.17
CA HIS A 320 -9.11 3.14 -25.35
C HIS A 320 -9.83 4.40 -24.83
N MET A 321 -9.07 5.37 -24.29
CA MET A 321 -9.65 6.61 -23.75
C MET A 321 -10.32 7.48 -24.84
N LYS A 322 -9.79 7.48 -26.07
CA LYS A 322 -10.45 8.12 -27.22
C LYS A 322 -11.76 7.43 -27.61
N ALA A 323 -11.89 6.11 -27.41
CA ALA A 323 -13.10 5.35 -27.73
C ALA A 323 -14.19 5.47 -26.64
N MET A 324 -13.87 5.96 -25.45
CA MET A 324 -14.81 6.10 -24.34
C MET A 324 -15.96 7.06 -24.61
N LYS A 325 -17.03 6.90 -23.85
CA LYS A 325 -18.14 7.86 -23.80
C LYS A 325 -17.70 9.23 -23.30
N HIS A 326 -18.43 10.25 -23.69
CA HIS A 326 -18.27 11.58 -23.10
C HIS A 326 -18.51 11.52 -21.59
N ARG A 327 -17.56 12.06 -20.80
CA ARG A 327 -17.54 12.05 -19.34
C ARG A 327 -17.49 10.64 -18.71
N ALA A 328 -16.96 9.66 -19.42
CA ALA A 328 -16.57 8.42 -18.78
C ALA A 328 -15.56 8.69 -17.64
N ILE A 329 -15.72 7.98 -16.53
CA ILE A 329 -14.88 8.13 -15.33
C ILE A 329 -13.75 7.11 -15.42
N VAL A 330 -12.52 7.58 -15.29
CA VAL A 330 -11.30 6.78 -15.33
C VAL A 330 -10.60 6.87 -14.00
N CYS A 331 -10.34 5.73 -13.37
CA CYS A 331 -9.63 5.65 -12.11
C CYS A 331 -8.80 4.36 -11.99
N ASN A 332 -7.82 4.41 -11.11
CA ASN A 332 -6.97 3.29 -10.77
C ASN A 332 -7.07 2.97 -9.27
N ILE A 333 -7.03 1.70 -8.92
CA ILE A 333 -6.93 1.21 -7.54
C ILE A 333 -5.70 0.31 -7.34
N GLY A 334 -4.89 0.12 -8.37
CA GLY A 334 -3.55 -0.46 -8.28
C GLY A 334 -2.56 0.52 -7.64
N HIS A 335 -1.44 0.02 -7.14
CA HIS A 335 -0.50 0.82 -6.33
C HIS A 335 0.10 2.01 -7.10
N PHE A 336 0.50 1.83 -8.35
CA PHE A 336 1.09 2.87 -9.20
C PHE A 336 0.17 3.35 -10.31
N ASP A 337 0.45 4.55 -10.83
CA ASP A 337 -0.28 5.20 -11.93
C ASP A 337 0.07 4.66 -13.33
N SER A 338 1.01 3.72 -13.43
CA SER A 338 1.49 3.16 -14.70
C SER A 338 0.44 2.37 -15.50
N GLU A 339 -0.65 1.95 -14.86
CA GLU A 339 -1.72 1.19 -15.52
C GLU A 339 -2.50 2.02 -16.56
N ILE A 340 -2.54 3.33 -16.40
CA ILE A 340 -3.23 4.27 -17.27
C ILE A 340 -2.21 5.16 -17.97
N GLN A 341 -2.27 5.30 -19.27
CA GLN A 341 -1.37 6.16 -20.06
C GLN A 341 -1.62 7.66 -19.81
N ILE A 342 -1.48 8.10 -18.56
CA ILE A 342 -1.67 9.50 -18.16
C ILE A 342 -0.69 10.44 -18.88
N ALA A 343 0.55 10.03 -19.06
CA ALA A 343 1.57 10.83 -19.76
C ALA A 343 1.10 11.23 -21.17
N ASN A 344 0.39 10.34 -21.86
CA ASN A 344 -0.14 10.61 -23.19
C ASN A 344 -1.32 11.60 -23.17
N LEU A 345 -2.00 11.76 -22.04
CA LEU A 345 -3.07 12.73 -21.85
C LEU A 345 -2.53 14.15 -21.59
N ARG A 346 -1.26 14.32 -21.16
CA ARG A 346 -0.68 15.64 -20.84
C ARG A 346 -0.68 16.60 -22.05
N ASN A 347 -0.73 16.07 -23.28
CA ASN A 347 -0.82 16.87 -24.50
C ASN A 347 -2.24 17.41 -24.78
N PHE A 348 -3.25 17.01 -24.01
CA PHE A 348 -4.62 17.47 -24.13
C PHE A 348 -4.92 18.56 -23.10
N LYS A 349 -6.07 19.19 -23.22
CA LYS A 349 -6.47 20.26 -22.31
C LYS A 349 -7.08 19.69 -21.05
N TRP A 350 -6.46 19.98 -19.92
CA TRP A 350 -6.94 19.59 -18.59
C TRP A 350 -7.74 20.72 -17.95
N HIS A 351 -8.87 20.37 -17.37
CA HIS A 351 -9.75 21.26 -16.63
C HIS A 351 -9.91 20.69 -15.21
N ASN A 352 -9.22 21.30 -14.24
CA ASN A 352 -9.41 20.93 -12.86
C ASN A 352 -10.81 21.32 -12.38
N VAL A 353 -11.57 20.33 -11.91
CA VAL A 353 -12.92 20.51 -11.36
C VAL A 353 -12.86 20.78 -9.86
N LYS A 354 -12.07 19.99 -9.15
CA LYS A 354 -11.76 20.09 -7.73
C LYS A 354 -10.50 19.25 -7.43
N PRO A 355 -9.92 19.32 -6.24
CA PRO A 355 -8.73 18.51 -5.94
C PRO A 355 -8.90 17.04 -6.34
N GLN A 356 -7.92 16.50 -7.07
CA GLN A 356 -7.85 15.13 -7.61
C GLN A 356 -9.03 14.72 -8.53
N VAL A 357 -9.70 15.69 -9.17
CA VAL A 357 -10.75 15.46 -10.17
C VAL A 357 -10.53 16.38 -11.34
N ASP A 358 -10.20 15.82 -12.48
CA ASP A 358 -9.88 16.56 -13.71
C ASP A 358 -10.73 16.07 -14.88
N GLU A 359 -11.18 16.98 -15.74
CA GLU A 359 -11.69 16.66 -17.07
C GLU A 359 -10.58 16.84 -18.10
N VAL A 360 -10.36 15.84 -18.94
CA VAL A 360 -9.44 15.90 -20.09
C VAL A 360 -10.24 16.03 -21.36
N GLU A 361 -10.03 17.12 -22.10
CA GLU A 361 -10.74 17.45 -23.32
C GLU A 361 -9.96 17.03 -24.57
N PHE A 362 -10.58 16.18 -25.40
CA PHE A 362 -10.05 15.75 -26.69
C PHE A 362 -10.37 16.78 -27.81
N PRO A 363 -9.65 16.73 -28.94
CA PRO A 363 -9.84 17.70 -30.05
C PRO A 363 -11.25 17.74 -30.66
N ASP A 364 -12.01 16.67 -30.52
CA ASP A 364 -13.41 16.58 -30.99
C ASP A 364 -14.41 17.18 -29.96
N GLY A 365 -13.93 17.75 -28.86
CA GLY A 365 -14.74 18.30 -27.76
C GLY A 365 -15.27 17.27 -26.77
N LYS A 366 -14.98 15.98 -26.97
CA LYS A 366 -15.26 14.95 -25.99
C LYS A 366 -14.37 15.13 -24.77
N ARG A 367 -14.88 14.82 -23.58
CA ARG A 367 -14.14 14.84 -22.33
C ARG A 367 -14.24 13.50 -21.60
N ILE A 368 -13.23 13.15 -20.84
CA ILE A 368 -13.26 12.08 -19.84
C ILE A 368 -12.91 12.67 -18.46
N ILE A 369 -13.37 12.04 -17.40
CA ILE A 369 -13.07 12.42 -16.01
C ILE A 369 -11.96 11.51 -15.52
N VAL A 370 -10.83 12.09 -15.12
CA VAL A 370 -9.68 11.35 -14.54
C VAL A 370 -9.62 11.64 -13.05
N LEU A 371 -9.62 10.59 -12.25
CA LEU A 371 -9.53 10.70 -10.79
C LEU A 371 -8.09 10.48 -10.32
N SER A 372 -7.63 11.34 -9.40
CA SER A 372 -6.30 11.30 -8.78
C SER A 372 -5.14 11.21 -9.79
N GLU A 373 -5.31 11.76 -10.98
CA GLU A 373 -4.33 11.69 -12.08
C GLU A 373 -3.87 10.23 -12.38
N GLY A 374 -4.78 9.25 -12.25
CA GLY A 374 -4.48 7.83 -12.44
C GLY A 374 -3.83 7.13 -11.24
N ARG A 375 -3.57 7.84 -10.14
CA ARG A 375 -3.09 7.25 -8.89
C ARG A 375 -4.23 6.61 -8.09
N LEU A 376 -3.94 6.04 -6.93
CA LEU A 376 -4.90 5.35 -6.05
C LEU A 376 -6.14 6.20 -5.75
N VAL A 377 -7.28 5.86 -6.37
CA VAL A 377 -8.54 6.60 -6.24
C VAL A 377 -9.09 6.59 -4.82
N ASN A 378 -8.95 5.47 -4.11
CA ASN A 378 -9.45 5.30 -2.76
C ASN A 378 -8.72 6.17 -1.72
N LEU A 379 -7.45 6.49 -1.95
CA LEU A 379 -6.64 7.35 -1.09
C LEU A 379 -6.62 8.81 -1.59
N GLY A 380 -6.53 9.03 -2.89
CA GLY A 380 -6.52 10.36 -3.47
C GLY A 380 -7.86 11.08 -3.33
N ASN A 381 -8.96 10.39 -3.63
CA ASN A 381 -10.31 10.95 -3.60
C ASN A 381 -11.10 10.63 -2.33
N ALA A 382 -10.60 9.71 -1.47
CA ALA A 382 -11.22 9.35 -0.20
C ALA A 382 -10.17 9.19 0.91
N THR A 383 -10.39 8.26 1.85
CA THR A 383 -9.56 8.06 3.05
C THR A 383 -8.90 6.68 3.12
N GLY A 384 -8.97 5.90 2.03
CA GLY A 384 -8.39 4.57 1.94
C GLY A 384 -9.26 3.48 2.56
N HIS A 385 -8.62 2.38 2.93
CA HIS A 385 -9.29 1.22 3.51
C HIS A 385 -9.76 1.47 4.94
N PRO A 386 -10.87 0.84 5.38
CA PRO A 386 -11.42 1.02 6.72
C PRO A 386 -10.50 0.42 7.80
N SER A 387 -10.59 0.96 9.01
CA SER A 387 -9.72 0.63 10.14
C SER A 387 -9.68 -0.88 10.47
N PHE A 388 -10.82 -1.58 10.42
CA PHE A 388 -10.87 -3.01 10.71
C PHE A 388 -10.03 -3.85 9.72
N VAL A 389 -10.08 -3.51 8.43
CA VAL A 389 -9.27 -4.17 7.40
C VAL A 389 -7.79 -3.89 7.60
N MET A 390 -7.44 -2.61 7.82
CA MET A 390 -6.06 -2.21 8.06
C MET A 390 -5.51 -2.77 9.38
N SER A 391 -6.37 -3.07 10.36
CA SER A 391 -5.96 -3.80 11.55
C SER A 391 -5.37 -5.17 11.24
N ALA A 392 -5.92 -5.90 10.27
CA ALA A 392 -5.37 -7.19 9.85
C ALA A 392 -3.99 -7.03 9.18
N SER A 393 -3.88 -6.13 8.19
CA SER A 393 -2.60 -5.83 7.51
C SER A 393 -1.52 -5.38 8.47
N PHE A 394 -1.84 -4.40 9.31
CA PHE A 394 -0.86 -3.81 10.22
C PHE A 394 -0.50 -4.71 11.42
N SER A 395 -1.37 -5.65 11.78
CA SER A 395 -1.00 -6.73 12.70
C SER A 395 0.04 -7.65 12.09
N ASN A 396 -0.10 -8.01 10.81
CA ASN A 396 0.91 -8.77 10.07
C ASN A 396 2.23 -7.99 9.99
N GLN A 397 2.20 -6.69 9.66
CA GLN A 397 3.40 -5.84 9.65
C GLN A 397 4.10 -5.81 11.00
N THR A 398 3.35 -5.59 12.07
CA THR A 398 3.90 -5.52 13.43
C THR A 398 4.55 -6.84 13.84
N LEU A 399 3.88 -7.97 13.58
CA LEU A 399 4.42 -9.30 13.87
C LEU A 399 5.64 -9.64 13.00
N ALA A 400 5.65 -9.21 11.73
CA ALA A 400 6.79 -9.37 10.84
C ALA A 400 8.01 -8.56 11.31
N GLN A 401 7.82 -7.31 11.78
CA GLN A 401 8.88 -6.51 12.38
C GLN A 401 9.44 -7.19 13.64
N ILE A 402 8.57 -7.71 14.52
CA ILE A 402 8.99 -8.47 15.71
C ILE A 402 9.79 -9.71 15.29
N GLU A 403 9.29 -10.47 14.33
CA GLU A 403 9.92 -11.73 13.87
C GLU A 403 11.33 -11.48 13.32
N LEU A 404 11.52 -10.50 12.45
CA LEU A 404 12.84 -10.15 11.92
C LEU A 404 13.78 -9.60 13.00
N TRP A 405 13.27 -8.74 13.88
CA TRP A 405 14.09 -8.08 14.89
C TRP A 405 14.58 -9.05 15.97
N THR A 406 13.70 -9.95 16.44
CA THR A 406 14.01 -10.87 17.55
C THR A 406 14.73 -12.14 17.10
N ASN A 407 14.72 -12.46 15.79
CA ASN A 407 15.35 -13.65 15.23
C ASN A 407 16.39 -13.33 14.15
N PRO A 408 17.43 -12.52 14.44
CA PRO A 408 18.34 -11.94 13.43
C PRO A 408 19.20 -12.97 12.68
N THR A 409 19.33 -14.21 13.19
CA THR A 409 20.11 -15.29 12.57
C THR A 409 19.26 -16.34 11.85
N LYS A 410 17.92 -16.25 11.97
CA LYS A 410 16.99 -17.22 11.39
C LYS A 410 16.81 -17.02 9.89
N TYR A 411 16.94 -15.77 9.43
CA TYR A 411 16.60 -15.37 8.08
C TYR A 411 17.84 -15.01 7.27
N GLU A 412 18.03 -15.68 6.15
CA GLU A 412 19.03 -15.32 5.14
C GLU A 412 18.53 -14.15 4.29
N LYS A 413 19.38 -13.63 3.39
CA LYS A 413 19.03 -12.57 2.42
C LYS A 413 18.09 -13.10 1.33
N LYS A 414 16.86 -13.38 1.71
CA LYS A 414 15.78 -13.91 0.87
C LYS A 414 14.45 -13.26 1.24
N VAL A 415 13.44 -13.45 0.40
CA VAL A 415 12.07 -13.05 0.68
C VAL A 415 11.32 -14.21 1.33
N TYR A 416 10.68 -13.95 2.44
CA TYR A 416 9.90 -14.92 3.22
C TYR A 416 8.46 -14.46 3.35
N VAL A 417 7.53 -15.39 3.52
CA VAL A 417 6.16 -15.11 3.95
C VAL A 417 6.09 -15.30 5.47
N LEU A 418 5.21 -14.55 6.13
CA LEU A 418 5.01 -14.67 7.57
C LEU A 418 4.57 -16.11 7.94
N PRO A 419 5.12 -16.70 9.03
CA PRO A 419 4.73 -18.04 9.44
C PRO A 419 3.22 -18.19 9.61
N LYS A 420 2.67 -19.29 9.12
CA LYS A 420 1.22 -19.58 9.11
C LYS A 420 0.56 -19.42 10.49
N SER A 421 1.26 -19.82 11.55
CA SER A 421 0.76 -19.67 12.92
C SER A 421 0.56 -18.20 13.34
N LEU A 422 1.38 -17.28 12.80
CA LEU A 422 1.21 -15.85 13.06
C LEU A 422 0.07 -15.26 12.22
N ASP A 423 -0.10 -15.71 10.99
CA ASP A 423 -1.23 -15.32 10.14
C ASP A 423 -2.58 -15.76 10.77
N GLU A 424 -2.68 -17.03 11.25
CA GLU A 424 -3.84 -17.52 12.00
C GLU A 424 -4.08 -16.74 13.31
N LYS A 425 -3.01 -16.32 13.98
CA LYS A 425 -3.08 -15.49 15.18
C LYS A 425 -3.69 -14.12 14.88
N VAL A 426 -3.31 -13.49 13.76
CA VAL A 426 -3.91 -12.23 13.30
C VAL A 426 -5.42 -12.43 13.10
N ALA A 427 -5.85 -13.48 12.41
CA ALA A 427 -7.28 -13.77 12.25
C ALA A 427 -7.98 -13.91 13.61
N ALA A 428 -7.38 -14.66 14.54
CA ALA A 428 -7.96 -14.88 15.87
C ALA A 428 -8.18 -13.59 16.66
N PHE A 429 -7.28 -12.60 16.55
CA PHE A 429 -7.43 -11.29 17.21
C PHE A 429 -8.64 -10.49 16.73
N HIS A 430 -9.19 -10.79 15.55
CA HIS A 430 -10.30 -10.07 14.97
C HIS A 430 -11.68 -10.70 15.21
N LEU A 431 -11.72 -12.00 15.58
CA LEU A 431 -12.96 -12.76 15.65
C LEU A 431 -13.95 -12.23 16.70
N GLU A 432 -13.46 -11.85 17.88
CA GLU A 432 -14.29 -11.34 18.96
C GLU A 432 -15.03 -10.06 18.54
N LYS A 433 -14.34 -9.15 17.84
CA LYS A 433 -14.92 -7.88 17.38
C LYS A 433 -16.11 -8.07 16.45
N VAL A 434 -16.10 -9.13 15.64
CA VAL A 434 -17.20 -9.46 14.70
C VAL A 434 -18.19 -10.48 15.31
N GLY A 435 -18.05 -10.82 16.59
CA GLY A 435 -18.94 -11.75 17.28
C GLY A 435 -18.79 -13.21 16.83
N ALA A 436 -17.71 -13.55 16.14
CA ALA A 436 -17.47 -14.91 15.65
C ALA A 436 -16.93 -15.82 16.77
N LYS A 437 -17.41 -17.07 16.79
CA LYS A 437 -16.99 -18.10 17.75
C LYS A 437 -16.42 -19.29 17.03
N LEU A 438 -15.15 -19.60 17.30
CA LEU A 438 -14.51 -20.78 16.74
C LEU A 438 -15.00 -22.08 17.40
N THR A 439 -15.24 -23.11 16.59
CA THR A 439 -15.38 -24.47 17.07
C THR A 439 -14.02 -24.99 17.54
N LYS A 440 -13.98 -25.60 18.71
CA LYS A 440 -12.74 -26.25 19.20
C LYS A 440 -12.62 -27.64 18.61
N LEU A 441 -11.42 -27.92 18.08
CA LEU A 441 -11.09 -29.22 17.54
C LEU A 441 -10.84 -30.20 18.70
N ARG A 442 -11.50 -31.38 18.67
CA ARG A 442 -11.24 -32.43 19.65
C ARG A 442 -10.00 -33.26 19.25
N PRO A 443 -9.33 -33.92 20.21
CA PRO A 443 -8.13 -34.73 19.92
C PRO A 443 -8.35 -35.81 18.86
N ASP A 444 -9.52 -36.48 18.86
CA ASP A 444 -9.89 -37.49 17.89
C ASP A 444 -10.05 -36.90 16.47
N GLN A 445 -10.61 -35.71 16.36
CA GLN A 445 -10.77 -34.97 15.11
C GLN A 445 -9.42 -34.46 14.57
N ALA A 446 -8.58 -33.89 15.46
CA ALA A 446 -7.24 -33.44 15.12
C ALA A 446 -6.40 -34.60 14.55
N LYS A 447 -6.45 -35.77 15.23
CA LYS A 447 -5.77 -36.98 14.78
C LYS A 447 -6.30 -37.46 13.41
N TYR A 448 -7.62 -37.42 13.20
CA TYR A 448 -8.25 -37.89 11.96
C TYR A 448 -7.81 -37.05 10.73
N ILE A 449 -7.75 -35.72 10.88
CA ILE A 449 -7.37 -34.82 9.79
C ILE A 449 -5.86 -34.50 9.77
N GLY A 450 -5.08 -35.03 10.72
CA GLY A 450 -3.61 -34.91 10.73
C GLY A 450 -3.09 -33.49 11.03
N VAL A 451 -3.78 -32.71 11.86
CA VAL A 451 -3.36 -31.35 12.27
C VAL A 451 -3.23 -31.24 13.79
N PRO A 452 -2.41 -30.31 14.31
CA PRO A 452 -2.39 -30.03 15.74
C PRO A 452 -3.75 -29.47 16.24
N GLU A 453 -4.13 -29.74 17.48
CA GLU A 453 -5.36 -29.22 18.09
C GLU A 453 -5.42 -27.70 18.13
N ALA A 454 -4.26 -27.04 18.23
CA ALA A 454 -4.12 -25.59 18.30
C ALA A 454 -3.74 -24.92 16.98
N GLY A 455 -3.75 -25.68 15.88
CA GLY A 455 -3.30 -25.19 14.56
C GLY A 455 -1.77 -25.32 14.36
N PRO A 456 -1.28 -24.96 13.17
CA PRO A 456 -2.03 -24.48 12.01
C PRO A 456 -3.03 -25.51 11.48
N PHE A 457 -4.25 -25.04 11.15
CA PHE A 457 -5.34 -25.92 10.72
C PHE A 457 -5.28 -26.31 9.24
N LYS A 458 -4.48 -25.59 8.44
CA LYS A 458 -4.24 -25.87 7.02
C LYS A 458 -2.74 -25.90 6.74
N GLY A 459 -2.34 -26.78 5.81
CA GLY A 459 -0.95 -26.84 5.36
C GLY A 459 -0.52 -25.60 4.56
N ASP A 460 0.78 -25.41 4.37
CA ASP A 460 1.36 -24.24 3.70
C ASP A 460 0.92 -24.08 2.23
N LEU A 461 0.57 -25.20 1.58
CA LEU A 461 0.10 -25.21 0.18
C LEU A 461 -1.42 -24.94 0.04
N TYR A 462 -2.14 -24.82 1.14
CA TYR A 462 -3.58 -24.55 1.07
C TYR A 462 -3.86 -23.17 0.49
N ARG A 463 -4.77 -23.12 -0.47
CA ARG A 463 -5.26 -21.88 -1.12
C ARG A 463 -6.61 -21.51 -0.53
N TYR A 464 -6.70 -20.34 0.13
CA TYR A 464 -7.93 -19.79 0.69
C TYR A 464 -8.81 -19.15 -0.38
#